data_c5b78b8ade5a1ab386ba089e445cc9b1
#
_entry.id   c5b78b8ade5a1ab386ba089e445cc9b1
#
_cell.length_a   1.000
_cell.length_b   1.000
_cell.length_c   1.000
_cell.angle_alpha   90.00
_cell.angle_beta   90.00
_cell.angle_gamma   90.00
#
_symmetry.space_group_name_H-M   'P 1'
#
loop_
_entity.id
_entity.type
_entity.pdbx_description
1 polymer ?
#
loop_
_entity_poly.entity_id
_entity_poly.type
_entity_poly.pdbx_seq_one_letter_code
_entity_poly.pdbx_strand_id
1 'polypeptide(L)'
;MVKYLLKKSYQLKDLKEINFQDLWGDHGVFTTMWIFDNPGKILFFKKHIDNLIKSLKVYNINVPNIKKIIFKLLKVNIRNNIKYNHLLRVAINNKIISISLRKRIKPNLDFNLKLVNLKRIRPEF
;
A
#
# COMPACT_ATOMS: atom_id res chain seq x y z
N MET A 1 2.06 11.44 16.43
CA MET A 1 2.22 11.95 15.05
C MET A 1 2.72 10.85 14.13
N VAL A 2 2.09 10.71 12.98
CA VAL A 2 2.49 9.71 11.99
C VAL A 2 3.62 10.28 11.14
N LYS A 3 4.71 9.50 11.03
CA LYS A 3 5.83 9.89 10.18
C LYS A 3 5.76 9.13 8.86
N TYR A 4 5.84 9.86 7.77
CA TYR A 4 5.85 9.29 6.43
C TYR A 4 7.26 9.28 5.86
N LEU A 5 7.66 8.14 5.32
CA LEU A 5 8.88 8.03 4.53
C LEU A 5 8.64 8.56 3.12
N LEU A 6 7.43 8.38 2.62
CA LEU A 6 7.09 8.72 1.25
C LEU A 6 5.61 9.04 1.15
N LYS A 7 5.28 10.09 0.39
CA LYS A 7 3.91 10.41 0.01
C LYS A 7 3.95 10.93 -1.42
N LYS A 8 3.37 10.18 -2.36
CA LYS A 8 3.34 10.59 -3.75
C LYS A 8 2.01 10.29 -4.40
N SER A 9 1.60 11.16 -5.28
CA SER A 9 0.39 10.99 -6.09
C SER A 9 0.73 11.17 -7.56
N TYR A 10 0.04 10.41 -8.40
CA TYR A 10 0.24 10.42 -9.84
C TYR A 10 -1.09 10.47 -10.56
N GLN A 11 -1.11 11.15 -11.68
CA GLN A 11 -2.25 11.10 -12.59
C GLN A 11 -2.26 9.76 -13.33
N LEU A 12 -3.40 9.08 -13.35
CA LEU A 12 -3.49 7.78 -14.01
C LEU A 12 -3.33 7.88 -15.54
N LYS A 13 -3.74 9.00 -16.12
CA LYS A 13 -3.71 9.14 -17.58
C LYS A 13 -2.30 9.16 -18.17
N ASP A 14 -1.32 9.70 -17.45
CA ASP A 14 0.04 9.89 -17.96
C ASP A 14 1.12 9.52 -16.94
N LEU A 15 0.74 9.14 -15.73
CA LEU A 15 1.62 8.83 -14.61
C LEU A 15 2.51 10.01 -14.21
N LYS A 16 2.05 11.22 -14.47
CA LYS A 16 2.75 12.42 -14.06
C LYS A 16 2.56 12.64 -12.56
N GLU A 17 3.66 12.88 -11.86
CA GLU A 17 3.59 13.16 -10.42
C GLU A 17 2.93 14.50 -10.16
N ILE A 18 2.02 14.52 -9.20
CA ILE A 18 1.32 15.73 -8.75
C ILE A 18 1.47 15.86 -7.25
N ASN A 19 0.98 16.97 -6.69
CA ASN A 19 0.98 17.15 -5.25
C ASN A 19 0.20 16.02 -4.58
N PHE A 20 0.72 15.54 -3.46
CA PHE A 20 0.12 14.40 -2.78
C PHE A 20 -1.32 14.68 -2.38
N GLN A 21 -2.20 13.76 -2.70
CA GLN A 21 -3.59 13.79 -2.31
C GLN A 21 -3.91 12.54 -1.51
N ASP A 22 -4.31 12.74 -0.27
CA ASP A 22 -4.74 11.65 0.59
C ASP A 22 -6.21 11.35 0.28
N LEU A 23 -6.45 10.26 -0.41
CA LEU A 23 -7.78 9.94 -0.92
C LEU A 23 -8.75 9.43 0.16
N TRP A 24 -8.62 9.92 1.39
CA TRP A 24 -9.54 9.61 2.48
C TRP A 24 -10.91 10.23 2.24
N GLY A 25 -11.94 9.42 2.36
CA GLY A 25 -13.30 9.92 2.24
C GLY A 25 -13.77 10.19 0.82
N ASP A 26 -12.90 10.06 -0.16
CA ASP A 26 -13.27 10.21 -1.56
C ASP A 26 -13.82 8.90 -2.12
N HIS A 27 -14.45 8.98 -3.30
CA HIS A 27 -14.93 7.81 -4.01
C HIS A 27 -13.75 7.07 -4.62
N GLY A 28 -13.10 6.25 -3.81
CA GLY A 28 -11.95 5.49 -4.25
C GLY A 28 -11.78 4.25 -3.42
N VAL A 29 -10.77 3.48 -3.73
CA VAL A 29 -10.44 2.25 -3.00
C VAL A 29 -8.99 2.30 -2.59
N PHE A 30 -8.67 1.58 -1.52
CA PHE A 30 -7.30 1.50 -1.06
C PHE A 30 -7.00 0.13 -0.46
N THR A 31 -5.71 -0.16 -0.37
CA THR A 31 -5.21 -1.31 0.37
C THR A 31 -3.98 -0.88 1.16
N THR A 32 -3.78 -1.50 2.32
CA THR A 32 -2.62 -1.26 3.16
C THR A 32 -1.87 -2.56 3.34
N MET A 33 -0.57 -2.53 3.07
CA MET A 33 0.28 -3.71 3.09
C MET A 33 1.50 -3.45 3.97
N TRP A 34 2.01 -4.50 4.59
CA TRP A 34 3.26 -4.40 5.33
C TRP A 34 4.43 -4.62 4.38
N ILE A 35 5.37 -3.67 4.37
CA ILE A 35 6.65 -3.81 3.67
C ILE A 35 7.76 -3.93 4.71
N PHE A 36 8.65 -4.90 4.57
CA PHE A 36 9.67 -5.22 5.56
C PHE A 36 10.96 -5.68 4.88
N ASP A 37 12.04 -5.65 5.64
CA ASP A 37 13.38 -6.09 5.25
C ASP A 37 14.07 -5.20 4.20
N ASN A 38 15.26 -5.60 3.84
CA ASN A 38 16.09 -4.98 2.80
C ASN A 38 16.71 -6.09 1.94
N PRO A 39 16.34 -6.23 0.65
CA PRO A 39 15.38 -5.39 -0.07
C PRO A 39 13.95 -5.55 0.45
N GLY A 40 13.13 -4.56 0.23
CA GLY A 40 11.77 -4.54 0.73
C GLY A 40 10.92 -5.68 0.18
N LYS A 41 10.26 -6.39 1.08
CA LYS A 41 9.32 -7.46 0.75
C LYS A 41 7.94 -7.03 1.21
N ILE A 42 6.94 -7.33 0.42
CA ILE A 42 5.56 -6.95 0.74
C ILE A 42 4.77 -8.21 1.07
N LEU A 43 4.18 -8.22 2.26
CA LEU A 43 3.42 -9.37 2.75
C LEU A 43 2.10 -9.48 1.98
N PHE A 44 1.83 -10.66 1.42
CA PHE A 44 0.59 -10.94 0.68
C PHE A 44 0.31 -9.97 -0.46
N PHE A 45 1.36 -9.55 -1.15
CA PHE A 45 1.24 -8.55 -2.19
C PHE A 45 0.18 -8.92 -3.23
N LYS A 46 0.26 -10.12 -3.78
CA LYS A 46 -0.68 -10.56 -4.82
C LYS A 46 -2.12 -10.53 -4.32
N LYS A 47 -2.36 -11.01 -3.12
CA LYS A 47 -3.70 -11.05 -2.54
C LYS A 47 -4.26 -9.64 -2.35
N HIS A 48 -3.44 -8.72 -1.85
CA HIS A 48 -3.85 -7.32 -1.68
C HIS A 48 -4.20 -6.67 -3.02
N ILE A 49 -3.37 -6.90 -4.02
CA ILE A 49 -3.61 -6.30 -5.34
C ILE A 49 -4.84 -6.90 -6.00
N ASP A 50 -5.03 -8.22 -5.90
CA ASP A 50 -6.22 -8.85 -6.45
C ASP A 50 -7.49 -8.33 -5.79
N ASN A 51 -7.47 -8.13 -4.48
CA ASN A 51 -8.61 -7.57 -3.75
C ASN A 51 -8.86 -6.11 -4.13
N LEU A 52 -7.80 -5.35 -4.32
CA LEU A 52 -7.90 -3.96 -4.76
C LEU A 52 -8.59 -3.88 -6.13
N ILE A 53 -8.18 -4.75 -7.05
CA ILE A 53 -8.76 -4.80 -8.39
C ILE A 53 -10.25 -5.17 -8.33
N LYS A 54 -10.61 -6.13 -7.48
CA LYS A 54 -12.02 -6.49 -7.27
C LYS A 54 -12.81 -5.30 -6.75
N SER A 55 -12.26 -4.55 -5.80
CA SER A 55 -12.92 -3.36 -5.27
C SER A 55 -13.11 -2.29 -6.32
N LEU A 56 -12.12 -2.10 -7.19
CA LEU A 56 -12.25 -1.16 -8.30
C LEU A 56 -13.44 -1.51 -9.19
N LYS A 57 -13.64 -2.78 -9.47
CA LYS A 57 -14.78 -3.23 -10.28
C LYS A 57 -16.11 -2.97 -9.57
N VAL A 58 -16.17 -3.23 -8.27
CA VAL A 58 -17.39 -3.01 -7.48
C VAL A 58 -17.80 -1.54 -7.51
N TYR A 59 -16.84 -0.63 -7.46
CA TYR A 59 -17.12 0.80 -7.46
C TYR A 59 -17.11 1.41 -8.87
N ASN A 60 -17.07 0.58 -9.90
CA ASN A 60 -17.09 1.02 -11.31
C ASN A 60 -15.95 1.97 -11.67
N ILE A 61 -14.80 1.76 -11.04
CA ILE A 61 -13.59 2.51 -11.35
C ILE A 61 -12.80 1.69 -12.36
N ASN A 62 -12.77 2.16 -13.61
CA ASN A 62 -12.10 1.44 -14.69
C ASN A 62 -10.72 2.04 -14.93
N VAL A 63 -9.68 1.30 -14.52
CA VAL A 63 -8.29 1.70 -14.74
C VAL A 63 -7.59 0.59 -15.51
N PRO A 64 -7.42 0.74 -16.83
CA PRO A 64 -6.74 -0.27 -17.63
C PRO A 64 -5.28 -0.42 -17.17
N ASN A 65 -4.80 -1.66 -17.16
CA ASN A 65 -3.42 -1.97 -16.80
C ASN A 65 -3.03 -1.56 -15.39
N ILE A 66 -3.99 -1.52 -14.46
CA ILE A 66 -3.71 -1.05 -13.10
C ILE A 66 -2.61 -1.85 -12.41
N LYS A 67 -2.54 -3.15 -12.66
CA LYS A 67 -1.50 -4.01 -12.08
C LYS A 67 -0.12 -3.55 -12.50
N LYS A 68 0.06 -3.28 -13.79
CA LYS A 68 1.34 -2.80 -14.33
C LYS A 68 1.70 -1.43 -13.78
N ILE A 69 0.70 -0.56 -13.65
CA ILE A 69 0.90 0.78 -13.11
C ILE A 69 1.39 0.70 -11.67
N ILE A 70 0.76 -0.13 -10.84
CA ILE A 70 1.17 -0.30 -9.45
C ILE A 70 2.59 -0.83 -9.37
N PHE A 71 2.92 -1.89 -10.13
CA PHE A 71 4.27 -2.44 -10.15
C PHE A 71 5.30 -1.39 -10.54
N LYS A 72 5.02 -0.63 -11.58
CA LYS A 72 5.93 0.41 -12.06
C LYS A 72 6.20 1.46 -10.99
N LEU A 73 5.14 1.95 -10.36
CA LEU A 73 5.26 3.00 -9.35
C LEU A 73 5.97 2.50 -8.09
N LEU A 74 5.70 1.27 -7.68
CA LEU A 74 6.40 0.68 -6.54
C LEU A 74 7.87 0.48 -6.85
N LYS A 75 8.20 0.02 -8.05
CA LYS A 75 9.58 -0.18 -8.45
C LYS A 75 10.38 1.13 -8.43
N VAL A 76 9.75 2.23 -8.82
CA VAL A 76 10.38 3.55 -8.81
C VAL A 76 10.57 4.07 -7.39
N ASN A 77 9.63 3.79 -6.50
CA ASN A 77 9.58 4.42 -5.18
C ASN A 77 10.20 3.60 -4.06
N ILE A 78 10.28 2.29 -4.21
CA ILE A 78 10.89 1.42 -3.21
C ILE A 78 12.37 1.29 -3.51
N ARG A 79 13.20 1.65 -2.53
CA ARG A 79 14.66 1.68 -2.70
C ARG A 79 15.32 0.45 -2.10
N ASN A 80 16.44 0.03 -2.69
CA ASN A 80 17.17 -1.16 -2.25
C ASN A 80 18.08 -0.90 -1.05
N ASN A 81 18.35 0.35 -0.72
CA ASN A 81 19.27 0.72 0.35
C ASN A 81 18.56 1.05 1.68
N ILE A 82 17.29 0.72 1.78
CA ILE A 82 16.49 1.00 2.98
C ILE A 82 15.99 -0.31 3.56
N LYS A 83 16.18 -0.47 4.87
CA LYS A 83 15.53 -1.56 5.59
C LYS A 83 14.14 -1.09 6.00
N TYR A 84 13.14 -1.74 5.42
CA TYR A 84 11.76 -1.32 5.64
C TYR A 84 11.15 -1.99 6.88
N ASN A 85 10.29 -1.28 7.54
CA ASN A 85 9.28 -1.77 8.47
C ASN A 85 8.17 -0.74 8.47
N HIS A 86 7.43 -0.71 7.39
CA HIS A 86 6.51 0.36 7.08
C HIS A 86 5.18 -0.20 6.63
N LEU A 87 4.16 0.62 6.65
CA LEU A 87 2.88 0.32 6.03
C LEU A 87 2.81 1.05 4.69
N LEU A 88 2.64 0.27 3.64
CA LEU A 88 2.49 0.77 2.29
C LEU A 88 0.99 0.87 1.98
N ARG A 89 0.53 2.08 1.69
CA ARG A 89 -0.86 2.30 1.30
C ARG A 89 -0.91 2.69 -0.17
N VAL A 90 -1.74 2.00 -0.91
CA VAL A 90 -2.04 2.33 -2.30
C VAL A 90 -3.51 2.68 -2.37
N ALA A 91 -3.81 3.90 -2.79
CA ALA A 91 -5.18 4.41 -2.90
C ALA A 91 -5.43 4.88 -4.32
N ILE A 92 -6.58 4.55 -4.88
CA ILE A 92 -6.89 4.80 -6.28
C ILE A 92 -8.32 5.32 -6.39
N ASN A 93 -8.48 6.39 -7.16
CA ASN A 93 -9.79 6.79 -7.65
C ASN A 93 -9.77 6.78 -9.19
N ASN A 94 -10.77 7.38 -9.83
CA ASN A 94 -10.86 7.33 -11.29
C ASN A 94 -9.82 8.20 -12.00
N LYS A 95 -9.05 9.01 -11.29
CA LYS A 95 -8.09 9.96 -11.89
C LYS A 95 -6.69 9.84 -11.32
N ILE A 96 -6.54 9.43 -10.07
CA ILE A 96 -5.31 9.56 -9.31
C ILE A 96 -5.00 8.25 -8.60
N ILE A 97 -3.71 7.94 -8.52
CA ILE A 97 -3.19 6.90 -7.65
C ILE A 97 -2.22 7.54 -6.66
N SER A 98 -2.41 7.26 -5.38
CA SER A 98 -1.57 7.78 -4.30
C SER A 98 -0.89 6.64 -3.57
N ILE A 99 0.41 6.82 -3.35
CA ILE A 99 1.24 5.84 -2.65
C ILE A 99 1.86 6.52 -1.45
N SER A 100 1.74 5.89 -0.29
CA SER A 100 2.38 6.40 0.91
C SER A 100 3.02 5.27 1.70
N LEU A 101 4.14 5.58 2.33
CA LEU A 101 4.85 4.71 3.25
C LEU A 101 4.93 5.42 4.58
N ARG A 102 4.34 4.83 5.60
CA ARG A 102 4.42 5.35 6.96
C ARG A 102 5.07 4.32 7.85
N LYS A 103 5.79 4.80 8.87
CA LYS A 103 6.44 3.91 9.80
C LYS A 103 5.40 3.07 10.54
N ARG A 104 5.66 1.78 10.64
CA ARG A 104 4.79 0.88 11.39
C ARG A 104 4.98 1.13 12.88
N ILE A 105 3.88 1.38 13.58
CA ILE A 105 3.91 1.60 15.02
C ILE A 105 3.83 0.24 15.71
N LYS A 106 4.80 -0.03 16.61
CA LYS A 106 4.78 -1.26 17.37
C LYS A 106 3.65 -1.21 18.40
N PRO A 107 2.81 -2.24 18.48
CA PRO A 107 1.82 -2.31 19.54
C PRO A 107 2.50 -2.44 20.91
N ASN A 108 1.75 -2.16 21.97
CA ASN A 108 2.29 -2.32 23.30
C ASN A 108 2.47 -3.81 23.62
N LEU A 109 3.13 -4.09 24.75
CA LEU A 109 3.55 -5.44 25.07
C LEU A 109 2.38 -6.42 25.20
N ASP A 110 1.31 -6.01 25.85
CA ASP A 110 0.14 -6.85 26.04
C ASP A 110 -0.52 -7.19 24.72
N PHE A 111 -0.61 -6.20 23.87
CA PHE A 111 -1.17 -6.38 22.54
C PHE A 111 -0.29 -7.30 21.70
N ASN A 112 1.02 -7.19 21.84
CA ASN A 112 1.96 -8.07 21.14
C ASN A 112 1.75 -9.53 21.49
N LEU A 113 1.51 -9.84 22.74
CA LEU A 113 1.26 -11.22 23.17
C LEU A 113 0.03 -11.79 22.48
N LYS A 114 -1.03 -11.01 22.41
CA LYS A 114 -2.25 -11.43 21.71
C LYS A 114 -2.00 -11.66 20.23
N LEU A 115 -1.23 -10.79 19.60
CA LEU A 115 -0.90 -10.91 18.18
C LEU A 115 -0.08 -12.18 17.91
N VAL A 116 0.83 -12.52 18.78
CA VAL A 116 1.62 -13.74 18.63
C VAL A 116 0.71 -14.96 18.60
N ASN A 117 -0.27 -15.01 19.49
CA ASN A 117 -1.24 -16.10 19.49
C ASN A 117 -2.04 -16.19 18.20
N LEU A 118 -2.46 -15.05 17.67
CA LEU A 118 -3.20 -15.01 16.40
C LEU A 118 -2.32 -15.46 15.24
N LYS A 119 -1.04 -15.09 15.24
CA LYS A 119 -0.12 -15.49 14.18
C LYS A 119 0.09 -16.98 14.10
N ARG A 120 0.00 -17.67 15.21
CA ARG A 120 0.11 -19.13 15.21
C ARG A 120 -1.02 -19.79 14.46
N ILE A 121 -2.17 -19.14 14.40
CA ILE A 121 -3.33 -19.65 13.67
C ILE A 121 -3.20 -19.39 12.16
N ARG A 122 -2.28 -18.53 11.78
CA ARG A 122 -2.11 -18.07 10.38
C ARG A 122 -0.77 -18.50 9.83
N PRO A 123 -0.56 -19.79 9.62
CA PRO A 123 0.76 -20.28 9.23
C PRO A 123 1.21 -19.89 7.83
N GLU A 124 0.31 -19.47 6.97
CA GLU A 124 0.66 -19.07 5.62
C GLU A 124 1.47 -17.77 5.57
N PHE A 125 1.67 -17.18 6.70
CA PHE A 125 2.51 -15.98 6.75
C PHE A 125 3.99 -16.35 6.69
#